data_6f7824c3c1325c47aad98d42d67dce2a
#
_entry.id   6f7824c3c1325c47aad98d42d67dce2a
#
_cell.length_a   1.000
_cell.length_b   1.000
_cell.length_c   1.000
_cell.angle_alpha   90.00
_cell.angle_beta   90.00
_cell.angle_gamma   90.00
#
_symmetry.space_group_name_H-M   'P 1'
#
loop_
_entity.id
_entity.type
_entity.pdbx_description
1 polymer ?
#
loop_
_entity_poly.entity_id
_entity_poly.type
_entity_poly.pdbx_seq_one_letter_code
_entity_poly.pdbx_strand_id
1 'polypeptide(L)'
;FGKPKDKNESRKMLKALSGNCHKVITGVTIMNKKLGVLKTFSETTKVFVKKIPRNQIEFYVNNYNTLDKAGSYGIQDWFSVWIKKINGCYYNVMGLPISKLHKHLAEIEKLII
;
A
#
# COMPACT_ATOMS: atom_id res chain seq x y z
N PHE A 1 -8.65 0.87 3.69
CA PHE A 1 -9.09 2.10 3.01
C PHE A 1 -9.18 1.89 1.50
N GLY A 2 -10.30 2.25 0.90
CA GLY A 2 -10.43 2.31 -0.55
C GLY A 2 -9.93 3.65 -1.10
N LYS A 3 -10.13 3.86 -2.40
CA LYS A 3 -9.86 5.16 -3.03
C LYS A 3 -10.93 6.17 -2.62
N PRO A 4 -10.56 7.43 -2.31
CA PRO A 4 -11.54 8.45 -2.00
C PRO A 4 -12.32 8.89 -3.24
N LYS A 5 -13.57 9.29 -3.05
CA LYS A 5 -14.44 9.79 -4.14
C LYS A 5 -14.13 11.23 -4.51
N ASP A 6 -13.75 12.03 -3.52
CA ASP A 6 -13.50 13.46 -3.66
C ASP A 6 -12.48 13.94 -2.62
N LYS A 7 -12.14 15.22 -2.68
CA LYS A 7 -11.18 15.82 -1.76
C LYS A 7 -11.66 15.79 -0.30
N ASN A 8 -12.95 15.91 -0.05
CA ASN A 8 -13.49 15.85 1.31
C ASN A 8 -13.29 14.46 1.91
N GLU A 9 -13.51 13.42 1.14
CA GLU A 9 -13.24 12.04 1.57
C GLU A 9 -11.75 11.81 1.80
N SER A 10 -10.88 12.37 0.93
CA SER A 10 -9.43 12.35 1.15
C SER A 10 -9.04 13.00 2.47
N ARG A 11 -9.61 14.16 2.80
CA ARG A 11 -9.35 14.84 4.08
C ARG A 11 -9.73 13.96 5.27
N LYS A 12 -10.87 13.31 5.19
CA LYS A 12 -11.35 12.40 6.25
C LYS A 12 -10.41 11.20 6.42
N MET A 13 -9.98 10.60 5.32
CA MET A 13 -9.04 9.47 5.34
C MET A 13 -7.70 9.86 5.95
N LEU A 14 -7.11 10.95 5.51
CA LEU A 14 -5.83 11.43 6.04
C LEU A 14 -5.92 11.82 7.51
N LYS A 15 -7.03 12.39 7.92
CA LYS A 15 -7.29 12.71 9.32
C LYS A 15 -7.38 11.45 10.18
N ALA A 16 -8.00 10.39 9.66
CA ALA A 16 -8.07 9.11 10.35
C ALA A 16 -6.70 8.41 10.42
N LEU A 17 -5.86 8.56 9.41
CA LEU A 17 -4.51 7.98 9.39
C LEU A 17 -3.53 8.75 10.27
N SER A 18 -3.75 10.06 10.46
CA SER A 18 -2.86 10.93 11.24
C SER A 18 -2.66 10.41 12.66
N GLY A 19 -1.39 10.26 13.06
CA GLY A 19 -1.02 9.79 14.39
C GLY A 19 -1.32 8.34 14.69
N ASN A 20 -1.70 7.55 13.67
CA ASN A 20 -2.12 6.16 13.84
C ASN A 20 -1.27 5.20 13.02
N CYS A 21 -1.41 3.92 13.34
CA CYS A 21 -0.86 2.82 12.56
C CYS A 21 -1.98 2.22 11.73
N HIS A 22 -1.71 1.96 10.45
CA HIS A 22 -2.65 1.22 9.61
C HIS A 22 -1.94 0.08 8.90
N LYS A 23 -2.72 -0.89 8.45
CA LYS A 23 -2.22 -2.06 7.71
C LYS A 23 -2.47 -1.88 6.23
N VAL A 24 -1.46 -2.23 5.44
CA VAL A 24 -1.56 -2.36 3.99
C VAL A 24 -1.47 -3.85 3.68
N ILE A 25 -2.53 -4.39 3.08
CA ILE A 25 -2.62 -5.82 2.76
C ILE A 25 -2.77 -5.95 1.25
N THR A 26 -1.87 -6.72 0.64
CA THR A 26 -1.93 -7.04 -0.79
C THR A 26 -2.11 -8.54 -0.96
N GLY A 27 -3.16 -8.94 -1.66
CA GLY A 27 -3.37 -10.32 -2.09
C GLY A 27 -2.84 -10.51 -3.51
N VAL A 28 -2.14 -11.62 -3.74
CA VAL A 28 -1.60 -11.97 -5.06
C VAL A 28 -2.00 -13.40 -5.41
N THR A 29 -2.47 -13.58 -6.64
CA THR A 29 -2.77 -14.90 -7.19
C THR A 29 -1.90 -15.14 -8.41
N ILE A 30 -1.20 -16.29 -8.42
CA ILE A 30 -0.42 -16.76 -9.56
C ILE A 30 -1.15 -17.94 -10.14
N MET A 31 -1.45 -17.88 -11.44
CA MET A 31 -2.16 -18.94 -12.13
C MET A 31 -1.47 -19.30 -13.44
N ASN A 32 -1.30 -20.62 -13.66
CA ASN A 32 -0.85 -21.16 -14.94
C ASN A 32 -1.64 -22.42 -15.22
N LYS A 33 -2.56 -22.36 -16.18
CA LYS A 33 -3.44 -23.48 -16.53
C LYS A 33 -2.70 -24.68 -17.12
N LYS A 34 -1.66 -24.43 -17.92
CA LYS A 34 -0.86 -25.50 -18.55
C LYS A 34 -0.12 -26.34 -17.52
N LEU A 35 0.36 -25.71 -16.44
CA LEU A 35 1.09 -26.38 -15.37
C LEU A 35 0.19 -26.83 -14.23
N GLY A 36 -1.09 -26.51 -14.28
CA GLY A 36 -2.02 -26.79 -13.19
C GLY A 36 -1.70 -26.02 -11.92
N VAL A 37 -1.08 -24.85 -12.05
CA VAL A 37 -0.66 -24.04 -10.91
C VAL A 37 -1.72 -22.99 -10.58
N LEU A 38 -2.12 -22.96 -9.31
CA LEU A 38 -2.91 -21.89 -8.71
C LEU A 38 -2.34 -21.63 -7.33
N LYS A 39 -1.72 -20.49 -7.14
CA LYS A 39 -1.10 -20.13 -5.87
C LYS A 39 -1.56 -18.75 -5.42
N THR A 40 -2.06 -18.66 -4.21
CA THR A 40 -2.54 -17.40 -3.62
C THR A 40 -1.77 -17.13 -2.33
N PHE A 41 -1.34 -15.88 -2.15
CA PHE A 41 -0.69 -15.44 -0.93
C PHE A 41 -1.02 -13.99 -0.65
N SER A 42 -0.75 -13.54 0.56
CA SER A 42 -0.93 -12.13 0.95
C SER A 42 0.29 -11.62 1.70
N GLU A 43 0.47 -10.31 1.67
CA GLU A 43 1.49 -9.60 2.44
C GLU A 43 0.81 -8.48 3.22
N THR A 44 1.14 -8.41 4.49
CA THR A 44 0.64 -7.36 5.40
C THR A 44 1.80 -6.51 5.89
N THR A 45 1.66 -5.20 5.76
CA THR A 45 2.68 -4.24 6.20
C THR A 45 2.00 -3.18 7.07
N LYS A 46 2.61 -2.88 8.21
CA LYS A 46 2.13 -1.81 9.10
C LYS A 46 2.84 -0.51 8.76
N VAL A 47 2.07 0.56 8.60
CA VAL A 47 2.58 1.90 8.36
C VAL A 47 2.20 2.79 9.53
N PHE A 48 3.20 3.39 10.14
CA PHE A 48 3.03 4.28 11.29
C PHE A 48 3.13 5.72 10.83
N VAL A 49 2.06 6.48 11.02
CA VAL A 49 1.96 7.85 10.55
C VAL A 49 2.12 8.80 11.73
N LYS A 50 2.91 9.86 11.53
CA LYS A 50 3.02 10.95 12.50
C LYS A 50 1.72 11.73 12.57
N LYS A 51 1.49 12.45 13.66
CA LYS A 51 0.37 13.38 13.76
C LYS A 51 0.54 14.51 12.75
N ILE A 52 -0.43 14.65 11.84
CA ILE A 52 -0.37 15.62 10.74
C ILE A 52 -1.23 16.83 11.10
N PRO A 53 -0.66 18.07 11.14
CA PRO A 53 -1.46 19.27 11.33
C PRO A 53 -2.50 19.44 10.23
N ARG A 54 -3.63 20.05 10.56
CA ARG A 54 -4.73 20.25 9.63
C ARG A 54 -4.31 21.01 8.36
N ASN A 55 -3.49 22.03 8.49
CA ASN A 55 -3.00 22.81 7.35
C ASN A 55 -2.12 21.98 6.42
N GLN A 56 -1.42 20.99 6.94
CA GLN A 56 -0.58 20.10 6.14
C GLN A 56 -1.41 19.06 5.37
N ILE A 57 -2.49 18.59 5.96
CA ILE A 57 -3.47 17.75 5.26
C ILE A 57 -4.06 18.55 4.09
N GLU A 58 -4.44 19.79 4.32
CA GLU A 58 -5.00 20.69 3.30
C GLU A 58 -4.00 20.93 2.17
N PHE A 59 -2.74 21.18 2.51
CA PHE A 59 -1.66 21.35 1.53
C PHE A 59 -1.56 20.11 0.62
N TYR A 60 -1.53 18.95 1.22
CA TYR A 60 -1.37 17.69 0.48
C TYR A 60 -2.56 17.44 -0.46
N VAL A 61 -3.78 17.58 0.04
CA VAL A 61 -5.00 17.36 -0.74
C VAL A 61 -5.10 18.32 -1.92
N ASN A 62 -4.65 19.56 -1.75
CA ASN A 62 -4.74 20.58 -2.79
C ASN A 62 -3.61 20.54 -3.81
N ASN A 63 -2.49 19.90 -3.50
CA ASN A 63 -1.31 19.92 -4.36
C ASN A 63 -0.93 18.55 -4.95
N TYR A 64 -1.55 17.47 -4.48
CA TYR A 64 -1.24 16.11 -4.94
C TYR A 64 -2.54 15.40 -5.34
N ASN A 65 -2.40 14.42 -6.23
CA ASN A 65 -3.54 13.59 -6.64
C ASN A 65 -3.78 12.50 -5.58
N THR A 66 -4.70 12.79 -4.65
CA THR A 66 -5.06 11.86 -3.57
C THR A 66 -6.19 10.91 -3.96
N LEU A 67 -6.91 11.19 -5.05
CA LEU A 67 -8.09 10.42 -5.46
C LEU A 67 -7.74 9.10 -6.14
N ASP A 68 -6.52 9.00 -6.63
CA ASP A 68 -6.04 7.85 -7.41
C ASP A 68 -5.43 6.75 -6.54
N LYS A 69 -5.34 6.94 -5.23
CA LYS A 69 -4.67 6.02 -4.32
C LYS A 69 -5.56 5.58 -3.17
N ALA A 70 -5.53 4.29 -2.84
CA ALA A 70 -6.17 3.76 -1.65
C ALA A 70 -5.56 4.43 -0.41
N GLY A 71 -6.41 4.90 0.51
CA GLY A 71 -5.99 5.63 1.69
C GLY A 71 -5.55 7.07 1.44
N SER A 72 -5.66 7.56 0.21
CA SER A 72 -5.40 8.95 -0.21
C SER A 72 -3.94 9.39 -0.25
N TYR A 73 -2.95 8.51 -0.06
CA TYR A 73 -1.55 8.94 -0.07
C TYR A 73 -0.65 8.05 -0.91
N GLY A 74 0.46 8.63 -1.38
CA GLY A 74 1.56 7.91 -2.02
C GLY A 74 2.77 7.85 -1.09
N ILE A 75 3.28 6.64 -0.84
CA ILE A 75 4.44 6.44 0.04
C ILE A 75 5.72 7.09 -0.50
N GLN A 76 5.79 7.32 -1.82
CA GLN A 76 6.95 7.86 -2.50
C GLN A 76 6.90 9.37 -2.70
N ASP A 77 5.75 10.01 -2.47
CA ASP A 77 5.60 11.44 -2.69
C ASP A 77 5.89 12.25 -1.42
N TRP A 78 5.49 13.52 -1.41
CA TRP A 78 5.69 14.41 -0.26
C TRP A 78 5.18 13.84 1.05
N PHE A 79 4.15 12.99 1.02
CA PHE A 79 3.57 12.38 2.22
C PHE A 79 4.59 11.57 3.02
N SER A 80 5.69 11.18 2.40
CA SER A 80 6.78 10.45 3.07
C SER A 80 7.30 11.17 4.32
N VAL A 81 7.21 12.50 4.38
CA VAL A 81 7.65 13.28 5.56
C VAL A 81 6.83 12.96 6.81
N TRP A 82 5.62 12.44 6.62
CA TRP A 82 4.71 12.08 7.72
C TRP A 82 4.74 10.61 8.09
N ILE A 83 5.51 9.80 7.38
CA ILE A 83 5.68 8.39 7.69
C ILE A 83 6.75 8.25 8.78
N LYS A 84 6.34 7.77 9.93
CA LYS A 84 7.24 7.57 11.07
C LYS A 84 8.10 6.31 10.87
N LYS A 85 7.46 5.23 10.42
CA LYS A 85 8.12 3.93 10.28
C LYS A 85 7.23 2.97 9.51
N ILE A 86 7.85 1.98 8.87
CA ILE A 86 7.18 0.87 8.20
C ILE A 86 7.66 -0.43 8.87
N ASN A 87 6.72 -1.30 9.19
CA ASN A 87 7.00 -2.63 9.70
C ASN A 87 6.45 -3.65 8.69
N GLY A 88 7.34 -4.22 7.89
CA GLY A 88 7.01 -5.16 6.82
C GLY A 88 7.71 -4.81 5.52
N CYS A 89 7.05 -5.05 4.41
CA CYS A 89 7.61 -4.83 3.08
C CYS A 89 7.23 -3.46 2.53
N TYR A 90 8.23 -2.61 2.28
CA TYR A 90 8.02 -1.29 1.66
C TYR A 90 7.35 -1.41 0.30
N TYR A 91 7.76 -2.37 -0.53
CA TYR A 91 7.21 -2.57 -1.87
C TYR A 91 5.75 -3.02 -1.83
N ASN A 92 5.34 -3.69 -0.76
CA ASN A 92 3.93 -4.00 -0.51
C ASN A 92 3.12 -2.71 -0.37
N VAL A 93 3.64 -1.72 0.33
CA VAL A 93 2.98 -0.41 0.48
C VAL A 93 2.86 0.30 -0.86
N MET A 94 3.84 0.12 -1.75
CA MET A 94 3.81 0.65 -3.12
C MET A 94 2.80 -0.07 -4.02
N GLY A 95 2.36 -1.26 -3.65
CA GLY A 95 1.34 -2.02 -4.37
C GLY A 95 1.69 -3.45 -4.77
N LEU A 96 2.96 -3.88 -4.65
CA LEU A 96 3.36 -5.23 -5.01
C LEU A 96 4.44 -5.76 -4.08
N PRO A 97 4.18 -6.87 -3.33
CA PRO A 97 5.16 -7.48 -2.43
C PRO A 97 6.18 -8.29 -3.23
N ILE A 98 7.17 -7.61 -3.81
CA ILE A 98 8.12 -8.16 -4.79
C ILE A 98 8.92 -9.34 -4.25
N SER A 99 9.44 -9.27 -3.02
CA SER A 99 10.25 -10.33 -2.45
C SER A 99 9.47 -11.63 -2.28
N LYS A 100 8.26 -11.53 -1.75
CA LYS A 100 7.40 -12.69 -1.54
C LYS A 100 6.91 -13.26 -2.87
N LEU A 101 6.59 -12.41 -3.83
CA LEU A 101 6.23 -12.81 -5.19
C LEU A 101 7.38 -13.58 -5.85
N HIS A 102 8.61 -13.08 -5.76
CA HIS A 102 9.80 -13.74 -6.30
C HIS A 102 9.98 -15.13 -5.70
N LYS A 103 9.81 -15.27 -4.39
CA LYS A 103 9.90 -16.56 -3.69
C LYS A 103 8.90 -17.57 -4.27
N HIS A 104 7.65 -17.18 -4.45
CA HIS A 104 6.62 -18.07 -5.00
C HIS A 104 6.85 -18.41 -6.46
N LEU A 105 7.32 -17.46 -7.27
CA LEU A 105 7.68 -17.72 -8.67
C LEU A 105 8.86 -18.68 -8.77
N ALA A 106 9.86 -18.56 -7.92
CA ALA A 106 11.00 -19.48 -7.89
C ALA A 106 10.58 -20.91 -7.52
N GLU A 107 9.64 -21.06 -6.59
CA GLU A 107 9.08 -22.38 -6.23
C GLU A 107 8.35 -23.02 -7.42
N ILE A 108 7.60 -22.23 -8.19
CA ILE A 108 6.90 -22.69 -9.39
C ILE A 108 7.90 -23.08 -10.47
N GLU A 109 8.97 -22.31 -10.66
CA GLU A 109 10.03 -22.59 -11.61
C GLU A 109 10.70 -23.95 -11.33
N LYS A 110 10.88 -24.31 -10.08
CA LYS A 110 11.39 -25.63 -9.69
C LYS A 110 10.51 -26.79 -10.14
N LEU A 111 9.21 -26.57 -10.32
CA LEU A 111 8.29 -27.58 -10.81
C LEU A 111 8.40 -27.82 -12.31
N ILE A 112 9.01 -26.89 -13.05
CA ILE A 112 9.15 -26.95 -14.51
C ILE A 112 10.46 -27.66 -14.92
N ILE A 113 11.43 -27.59 -14.04
CA ILE A 113 12.77 -28.17 -14.22
C ILE A 113 12.80 -29.58 -13.58
#